data_0f3c97131535c9b96c77abc996034fd5
#
_entry.id   0f3c97131535c9b96c77abc996034fd5
#
_cell.length_a   1.000
_cell.length_b   1.000
_cell.length_c   1.000
_cell.angle_alpha   90.00
_cell.angle_beta   90.00
_cell.angle_gamma   90.00
#
_symmetry.space_group_name_H-M   'P 1'
#
loop_
_entity.id
_entity.type
_entity.pdbx_description
1 polymer ?
#
loop_
_entity_poly.entity_id
_entity_poly.type
_entity_poly.pdbx_seq_one_letter_code
_entity_poly.pdbx_strand_id
1 'polypeptide(L)'
;YSNKDEEELLDIALNYVEEFRDKKDEKNQPGIALLKGDVPKEVKDFGERALYEVLTLDEALFLVRKIGIKYRVINNGRGIIGAIASIGNILDKDYTFELIVYRKRELWNEKRIVDYESVVKFDKETWPQTFNNIDYEERRLLITPHGTDPVLFGVRGESPYIVKKALNYIKFENGERWVIFRTNQGTDAHLKKIYKINELKPYYSVIIEGRISKEPIIIPGGHVIFSIKDETGEVDVATYEPSGKLRMIVMKLMLGDKVRIGGGVRLLENGKITINLEKLEILELIKEINVNPICPNCKKSMKSEGKNKGYQCKKCGIKTKEKITIKINREIKEGIYLPPSRSMRHLTKPLQRYGLEKSKWNGEVNNFYGIISKT
;
A
#
# COMPACT_ATOMS: atom_id res chain seq x y z
N TYR A 1 14.14 1.33 31.62
CA TYR A 1 15.24 2.26 31.34
C TYR A 1 16.53 1.63 31.82
N SER A 2 17.53 1.50 30.95
CA SER A 2 18.85 0.93 31.28
C SER A 2 19.70 2.03 31.91
N ASN A 3 20.42 1.69 33.00
CA ASN A 3 21.48 2.55 33.56
C ASN A 3 22.78 2.45 32.74
N LYS A 4 22.74 1.79 31.59
CA LYS A 4 23.88 1.57 30.71
C LYS A 4 24.25 2.82 29.94
N ASP A 5 25.52 3.00 29.65
CA ASP A 5 26.01 4.02 28.74
C ASP A 5 25.49 3.79 27.31
N GLU A 6 25.35 4.86 26.56
CA GLU A 6 24.83 4.84 25.19
C GLU A 6 25.71 3.99 24.27
N GLU A 7 27.01 4.01 24.42
CA GLU A 7 27.97 3.19 23.65
C GLU A 7 27.78 1.71 23.97
N GLU A 8 27.65 1.37 25.28
CA GLU A 8 27.37 0.00 25.68
C GLU A 8 26.08 -0.54 25.10
N LEU A 9 25.02 0.28 25.05
CA LEU A 9 23.74 -0.09 24.42
C LEU A 9 23.87 -0.35 22.93
N LEU A 10 24.62 0.50 22.22
CA LEU A 10 24.88 0.32 20.80
C LEU A 10 25.68 -0.95 20.51
N ASP A 11 26.69 -1.26 21.33
CA ASP A 11 27.52 -2.44 21.15
C ASP A 11 26.75 -3.74 21.47
N ILE A 12 25.89 -3.73 22.48
CA ILE A 12 24.96 -4.84 22.74
C ILE A 12 24.05 -5.06 21.54
N ALA A 13 23.43 -3.99 21.02
CA ALA A 13 22.55 -4.09 19.86
C ALA A 13 23.31 -4.59 18.61
N LEU A 14 24.53 -4.11 18.40
CA LEU A 14 25.38 -4.56 17.30
C LEU A 14 25.69 -6.06 17.39
N ASN A 15 26.05 -6.55 18.58
CA ASN A 15 26.34 -7.96 18.79
C ASN A 15 25.13 -8.85 18.46
N TYR A 16 23.92 -8.47 18.90
CA TYR A 16 22.69 -9.18 18.53
C TYR A 16 22.44 -9.16 17.03
N VAL A 17 22.58 -8.02 16.39
CA VAL A 17 22.39 -7.91 14.93
C VAL A 17 23.41 -8.77 14.19
N GLU A 18 24.68 -8.77 14.59
CA GLU A 18 25.74 -9.59 13.99
C GLU A 18 25.54 -11.10 14.21
N GLU A 19 24.91 -11.49 15.31
CA GLU A 19 24.57 -12.89 15.58
C GLU A 19 23.47 -13.42 14.65
N PHE A 20 22.44 -12.61 14.38
CA PHE A 20 21.22 -13.07 13.71
C PHE A 20 21.11 -12.67 12.23
N ARG A 21 21.91 -11.69 11.75
CA ARG A 21 21.84 -11.31 10.33
C ARG A 21 22.35 -12.41 9.40
N ASP A 22 21.81 -12.47 8.20
CA ASP A 22 22.38 -13.29 7.13
C ASP A 22 23.70 -12.67 6.63
N LYS A 23 24.82 -13.26 7.03
CA LYS A 23 26.17 -12.80 6.66
C LYS A 23 26.53 -13.13 5.20
N LYS A 24 25.79 -14.02 4.56
CA LYS A 24 26.02 -14.41 3.14
C LYS A 24 25.34 -13.43 2.17
N ASP A 25 24.31 -12.72 2.63
CA ASP A 25 23.65 -11.69 1.83
C ASP A 25 24.28 -10.32 2.07
N GLU A 26 25.15 -9.87 1.16
CA GLU A 26 25.78 -8.55 1.19
C GLU A 26 24.77 -7.40 1.15
N LYS A 27 23.53 -7.64 0.65
CA LYS A 27 22.44 -6.67 0.65
C LYS A 27 21.80 -6.52 2.02
N ASN A 28 22.01 -7.47 2.92
CA ASN A 28 21.56 -7.40 4.31
C ASN A 28 22.46 -6.46 5.11
N GLN A 29 22.07 -5.20 5.18
CA GLN A 29 22.83 -4.12 5.79
C GLN A 29 22.01 -3.44 6.89
N PRO A 30 21.72 -4.11 8.01
CA PRO A 30 20.99 -3.48 9.10
C PRO A 30 21.77 -2.30 9.68
N GLY A 31 21.05 -1.27 10.10
CA GLY A 31 21.59 -0.10 10.79
C GLY A 31 21.06 -0.01 12.21
N ILE A 32 21.86 0.54 13.10
CA ILE A 32 21.48 0.80 14.48
C ILE A 32 21.67 2.28 14.76
N ALA A 33 20.65 2.92 15.31
CA ALA A 33 20.73 4.32 15.71
C ALA A 33 20.12 4.52 17.10
N LEU A 34 20.72 5.39 17.89
CA LEU A 34 20.27 5.74 19.23
C LEU A 34 20.16 7.26 19.34
N LEU A 35 18.98 7.72 19.67
CA LEU A 35 18.69 9.11 19.98
C LEU A 35 18.25 9.23 21.44
N LYS A 36 18.89 10.12 22.19
CA LYS A 36 18.52 10.45 23.56
C LYS A 36 17.55 11.64 23.59
N GLY A 37 16.50 11.52 24.36
CA GLY A 37 15.50 12.59 24.53
C GLY A 37 14.40 12.54 23.48
N ASP A 38 13.79 13.71 23.23
CA ASP A 38 12.68 13.85 22.29
C ASP A 38 13.14 13.76 20.83
N VAL A 39 12.27 13.23 19.98
CA VAL A 39 12.55 13.13 18.55
C VAL A 39 12.39 14.50 17.87
N PRO A 40 13.48 15.12 17.35
CA PRO A 40 13.42 16.40 16.68
C PRO A 40 12.53 16.38 15.42
N LYS A 41 12.03 17.57 15.04
CA LYS A 41 11.16 17.70 13.86
C LYS A 41 11.82 17.18 12.60
N GLU A 42 13.09 17.48 12.37
CA GLU A 42 13.84 17.06 11.18
C GLU A 42 13.93 15.53 11.07
N VAL A 43 14.04 14.84 12.18
CA VAL A 43 14.06 13.37 12.23
C VAL A 43 12.66 12.81 11.93
N LYS A 44 11.60 13.45 12.44
CA LYS A 44 10.20 13.10 12.13
C LYS A 44 9.91 13.31 10.64
N ASP A 45 10.31 14.46 10.07
CA ASP A 45 10.14 14.77 8.65
C ASP A 45 10.90 13.77 7.75
N PHE A 46 12.11 13.36 8.16
CA PHE A 46 12.88 12.32 7.49
C PHE A 46 12.15 10.96 7.54
N GLY A 47 11.66 10.56 8.71
CA GLY A 47 10.90 9.33 8.89
C GLY A 47 9.60 9.30 8.07
N GLU A 48 8.90 10.42 7.99
CA GLU A 48 7.69 10.55 7.17
C GLU A 48 8.02 10.43 5.67
N ARG A 49 9.04 11.14 5.18
CA ARG A 49 9.48 11.06 3.78
C ARG A 49 9.91 9.65 3.39
N ALA A 50 10.56 8.93 4.28
CA ALA A 50 11.01 7.55 4.03
C ALA A 50 9.87 6.58 3.72
N LEU A 51 8.61 6.91 4.05
CA LEU A 51 7.45 6.08 3.72
C LEU A 51 7.07 6.14 2.24
N TYR A 52 7.39 7.24 1.52
CA TYR A 52 6.94 7.44 0.15
C TYR A 52 8.00 8.00 -0.81
N GLU A 53 9.19 8.38 -0.33
CA GLU A 53 10.32 8.84 -1.14
C GLU A 53 11.53 7.90 -0.98
N VAL A 54 12.46 7.97 -1.90
CA VAL A 54 13.78 7.33 -1.78
C VAL A 54 14.73 8.34 -1.16
N LEU A 55 15.23 8.05 0.03
CA LEU A 55 16.20 8.86 0.75
C LEU A 55 17.62 8.36 0.53
N THR A 56 18.59 9.26 0.55
CA THR A 56 19.99 8.94 0.32
C THR A 56 20.75 8.69 1.63
N LEU A 57 21.87 7.98 1.54
CA LEU A 57 22.77 7.79 2.68
C LEU A 57 23.35 9.13 3.16
N ASP A 58 23.67 10.04 2.24
CA ASP A 58 24.22 11.35 2.58
C ASP A 58 23.23 12.21 3.37
N GLU A 59 21.93 12.19 3.01
CA GLU A 59 20.87 12.87 3.78
C GLU A 59 20.80 12.30 5.21
N ALA A 60 20.85 10.97 5.35
CA ALA A 60 20.82 10.31 6.64
C ALA A 60 22.04 10.68 7.49
N LEU A 61 23.24 10.60 6.94
CA LEU A 61 24.49 10.93 7.64
C LEU A 61 24.59 12.41 8.00
N PHE A 62 24.10 13.29 7.14
CA PHE A 62 23.99 14.71 7.45
C PHE A 62 23.10 14.94 8.68
N LEU A 63 21.93 14.30 8.72
CA LEU A 63 21.00 14.43 9.83
C LEU A 63 21.58 13.88 11.14
N VAL A 64 22.25 12.73 11.06
CA VAL A 64 22.97 12.12 12.20
C VAL A 64 23.96 13.09 12.82
N ARG A 65 24.82 13.71 11.99
CA ARG A 65 25.83 14.67 12.46
C ARG A 65 25.20 15.93 13.05
N LYS A 66 24.16 16.46 12.39
CA LYS A 66 23.45 17.68 12.81
C LYS A 66 22.79 17.53 14.17
N ILE A 67 22.17 16.36 14.43
CA ILE A 67 21.37 16.10 15.65
C ILE A 67 22.23 15.45 16.75
N GLY A 68 23.39 14.88 16.40
CA GLY A 68 24.21 14.13 17.34
C GLY A 68 23.67 12.72 17.64
N ILE A 69 23.00 12.09 16.67
CA ILE A 69 22.50 10.71 16.80
C ILE A 69 23.70 9.75 16.82
N LYS A 70 23.80 8.90 17.81
CA LYS A 70 24.80 7.82 17.85
C LYS A 70 24.33 6.64 17.01
N TYR A 71 25.27 5.97 16.35
CA TYR A 71 24.91 4.88 15.43
C TYR A 71 26.01 3.84 15.26
N ARG A 72 25.61 2.66 14.76
CA ARG A 72 26.50 1.63 14.22
C ARG A 72 26.01 1.24 12.84
N VAL A 73 26.95 0.99 11.94
CA VAL A 73 26.69 0.56 10.55
C VAL A 73 27.36 -0.77 10.28
N ILE A 74 26.74 -1.53 9.39
CA ILE A 74 27.24 -2.81 8.91
C ILE A 74 27.40 -2.71 7.41
N ASN A 75 28.47 -3.26 6.87
CA ASN A 75 28.86 -3.19 5.47
C ASN A 75 28.90 -1.71 4.96
N ASN A 76 28.22 -1.40 3.87
CA ASN A 76 28.21 -0.07 3.26
C ASN A 76 27.37 0.98 4.03
N GLY A 77 26.80 0.62 5.19
CA GLY A 77 26.10 1.54 6.08
C GLY A 77 24.72 1.99 5.62
N ARG A 78 24.18 1.44 4.53
CA ARG A 78 22.89 1.88 3.97
C ARG A 78 21.73 1.70 4.95
N GLY A 79 21.83 0.73 5.87
CA GLY A 79 20.79 0.49 6.88
C GLY A 79 20.54 1.64 7.84
N ILE A 80 21.46 2.61 7.93
CA ILE A 80 21.26 3.81 8.77
C ILE A 80 20.06 4.65 8.31
N ILE A 81 19.73 4.65 7.01
CA ILE A 81 18.55 5.32 6.48
C ILE A 81 17.30 4.80 7.18
N GLY A 82 17.14 3.47 7.20
CA GLY A 82 16.00 2.82 7.85
C GLY A 82 15.99 3.01 9.37
N ALA A 83 17.16 2.97 10.02
CA ALA A 83 17.27 3.17 11.46
C ALA A 83 16.81 4.57 11.88
N ILE A 84 17.24 5.62 11.18
CA ILE A 84 16.82 7.01 11.45
C ILE A 84 15.34 7.21 11.09
N ALA A 85 14.90 6.66 9.97
CA ALA A 85 13.50 6.73 9.56
C ALA A 85 12.57 6.08 10.61
N SER A 86 13.01 4.97 11.22
CA SER A 86 12.26 4.31 12.30
C SER A 86 12.15 5.17 13.55
N ILE A 87 13.22 5.87 13.94
CA ILE A 87 13.18 6.84 15.06
C ILE A 87 12.18 7.96 14.75
N GLY A 88 12.19 8.47 13.49
CA GLY A 88 11.31 9.56 13.07
C GLY A 88 9.83 9.17 12.94
N ASN A 89 9.55 7.89 12.72
CA ASN A 89 8.17 7.41 12.53
C ASN A 89 7.52 7.08 13.88
N ILE A 90 7.18 8.12 14.65
CA ILE A 90 6.66 8.00 16.03
C ILE A 90 5.21 7.51 16.12
N LEU A 91 4.53 7.26 14.99
CA LEU A 91 3.15 6.77 14.91
C LEU A 91 2.15 7.65 15.71
N ASP A 92 2.28 8.97 15.60
CA ASP A 92 1.42 9.96 16.27
C ASP A 92 0.20 10.38 15.43
N LYS A 93 0.15 9.91 14.19
CA LYS A 93 -0.98 10.09 13.26
C LYS A 93 -1.87 8.85 13.26
N ASP A 94 -2.36 8.41 12.11
CA ASP A 94 -3.12 7.16 12.04
C ASP A 94 -2.22 5.94 12.30
N TYR A 95 -2.71 5.03 13.12
CA TYR A 95 -2.00 3.80 13.52
C TYR A 95 -2.99 2.66 13.79
N THR A 96 -2.47 1.45 13.76
CA THR A 96 -3.16 0.21 14.13
C THR A 96 -2.31 -0.58 15.12
N PHE A 97 -2.78 -1.76 15.47
CA PHE A 97 -2.04 -2.70 16.30
C PHE A 97 -1.89 -4.02 15.58
N GLU A 98 -0.76 -4.67 15.79
CA GLU A 98 -0.51 -6.02 15.29
C GLU A 98 -0.05 -6.92 16.44
N LEU A 99 -0.85 -7.95 16.72
CA LEU A 99 -0.41 -9.07 17.54
C LEU A 99 0.45 -9.98 16.68
N ILE A 100 1.65 -10.26 17.11
CA ILE A 100 2.53 -11.27 16.50
C ILE A 100 2.72 -12.41 17.52
N VAL A 101 2.45 -13.63 17.09
CA VAL A 101 2.73 -14.86 17.82
C VAL A 101 3.95 -15.53 17.21
N TYR A 102 4.93 -15.85 18.03
CA TYR A 102 6.16 -16.50 17.61
C TYR A 102 6.11 -18.01 17.88
N ARG A 103 6.73 -18.76 16.98
CA ARG A 103 6.90 -20.21 17.13
C ARG A 103 8.27 -20.53 17.73
N LYS A 104 8.36 -21.73 18.29
CA LYS A 104 9.62 -22.26 18.80
C LYS A 104 10.61 -22.48 17.65
N ARG A 105 11.90 -22.34 17.97
CA ARG A 105 12.99 -22.41 16.97
C ARG A 105 13.03 -23.73 16.19
N GLU A 106 12.75 -24.84 16.84
CA GLU A 106 12.69 -26.17 16.26
C GLU A 106 11.59 -26.33 15.18
N LEU A 107 10.57 -25.46 15.22
CA LEU A 107 9.43 -25.47 14.28
C LEU A 107 9.59 -24.51 13.09
N TRP A 108 10.66 -23.71 13.00
CA TRP A 108 10.77 -22.66 12.00
C TRP A 108 10.71 -23.18 10.55
N ASN A 109 11.23 -24.39 10.30
CA ASN A 109 11.22 -25.02 8.99
C ASN A 109 10.00 -25.93 8.77
N GLU A 110 9.14 -26.09 9.77
CA GLU A 110 7.97 -26.94 9.69
C GLU A 110 6.75 -26.18 9.13
N LYS A 111 5.77 -26.92 8.61
CA LYS A 111 4.50 -26.33 8.20
C LYS A 111 3.77 -25.78 9.42
N ARG A 112 3.24 -24.54 9.33
CA ARG A 112 2.45 -23.91 10.38
C ARG A 112 1.10 -24.60 10.55
N ILE A 113 0.69 -24.79 11.78
CA ILE A 113 -0.63 -25.36 12.12
C ILE A 113 -1.45 -24.23 12.76
N VAL A 114 -2.40 -23.72 12.00
CA VAL A 114 -3.42 -22.74 12.46
C VAL A 114 -4.77 -23.21 11.92
N ASP A 115 -5.73 -23.39 12.81
CA ASP A 115 -7.05 -23.91 12.46
C ASP A 115 -7.89 -22.85 11.73
N TYR A 116 -8.28 -23.14 10.50
CA TYR A 116 -9.01 -22.24 9.62
C TYR A 116 -10.35 -21.79 10.22
N GLU A 117 -11.15 -22.74 10.76
CA GLU A 117 -12.49 -22.43 11.26
C GLU A 117 -12.44 -21.55 12.53
N SER A 118 -11.41 -21.72 13.35
CA SER A 118 -11.19 -20.84 14.51
C SER A 118 -10.85 -19.40 14.10
N VAL A 119 -10.09 -19.23 12.99
CA VAL A 119 -9.81 -17.89 12.43
C VAL A 119 -11.07 -17.28 11.81
N VAL A 120 -11.91 -18.08 11.13
CA VAL A 120 -13.22 -17.62 10.62
C VAL A 120 -14.09 -17.12 11.76
N LYS A 121 -14.16 -17.86 12.87
CA LYS A 121 -14.92 -17.44 14.05
C LYS A 121 -14.37 -16.14 14.62
N PHE A 122 -13.06 -16.05 14.78
CA PHE A 122 -12.39 -14.83 15.26
C PHE A 122 -12.69 -13.63 14.36
N ASP A 123 -12.54 -13.78 13.03
CA ASP A 123 -12.78 -12.73 12.06
C ASP A 123 -14.22 -12.20 12.15
N LYS A 124 -15.22 -13.09 12.19
CA LYS A 124 -16.63 -12.71 12.32
C LYS A 124 -16.95 -11.97 13.63
N GLU A 125 -16.36 -12.39 14.73
CA GLU A 125 -16.57 -11.81 16.08
C GLU A 125 -15.88 -10.46 16.25
N THR A 126 -14.83 -10.20 15.48
CA THR A 126 -14.01 -9.00 15.63
C THR A 126 -14.16 -8.00 14.47
N TRP A 127 -14.80 -8.37 13.37
CA TRP A 127 -15.09 -7.47 12.27
C TRP A 127 -16.02 -6.31 12.73
N PRO A 128 -15.79 -5.06 12.31
CA PRO A 128 -14.75 -4.56 11.40
C PRO A 128 -13.44 -4.12 12.09
N GLN A 129 -13.29 -4.41 13.39
CA GLN A 129 -12.15 -3.94 14.19
C GLN A 129 -10.84 -4.67 13.91
N THR A 130 -10.90 -5.89 13.34
CA THR A 130 -9.74 -6.56 12.77
C THR A 130 -9.91 -6.67 11.25
N PHE A 131 -8.82 -6.82 10.53
CA PHE A 131 -8.84 -6.79 9.07
C PHE A 131 -7.77 -7.66 8.44
N ASN A 132 -8.05 -8.10 7.20
CA ASN A 132 -7.15 -8.92 6.38
C ASN A 132 -6.74 -10.23 7.08
N ASN A 133 -7.67 -10.87 7.78
CA ASN A 133 -7.41 -12.15 8.44
C ASN A 133 -7.57 -13.33 7.49
N ILE A 134 -8.54 -13.25 6.57
CA ILE A 134 -8.94 -14.35 5.67
C ILE A 134 -9.24 -13.81 4.27
N ASP A 135 -8.83 -14.56 3.27
CA ASP A 135 -9.41 -14.48 1.93
C ASP A 135 -10.53 -15.54 1.82
N TYR A 136 -11.77 -15.09 1.87
CA TYR A 136 -12.93 -15.97 1.79
C TYR A 136 -13.15 -16.56 0.38
N GLU A 137 -12.68 -15.87 -0.68
CA GLU A 137 -12.81 -16.34 -2.07
C GLU A 137 -11.91 -17.56 -2.30
N GLU A 138 -10.65 -17.48 -1.85
CA GLU A 138 -9.66 -18.53 -2.00
C GLU A 138 -9.59 -19.48 -0.80
N ARG A 139 -10.44 -19.29 0.21
CA ARG A 139 -10.44 -20.03 1.48
C ARG A 139 -9.04 -20.11 2.10
N ARG A 140 -8.34 -18.97 2.16
CA ARG A 140 -6.95 -18.88 2.57
C ARG A 140 -6.78 -17.99 3.79
N LEU A 141 -5.96 -18.44 4.75
CA LEU A 141 -5.51 -17.59 5.87
C LEU A 141 -4.51 -16.55 5.36
N LEU A 142 -4.71 -15.28 5.77
CA LEU A 142 -3.80 -14.18 5.46
C LEU A 142 -2.92 -13.78 6.65
N ILE A 143 -3.20 -14.35 7.82
CA ILE A 143 -2.47 -14.07 9.07
C ILE A 143 -1.16 -14.85 9.20
N THR A 144 -0.93 -15.86 8.36
CA THR A 144 0.25 -16.72 8.44
C THR A 144 1.28 -16.36 7.36
N PRO A 145 2.57 -16.18 7.71
CA PRO A 145 3.64 -16.04 6.72
C PRO A 145 3.81 -17.28 5.85
N HIS A 146 4.45 -17.11 4.67
CA HIS A 146 4.64 -18.22 3.72
C HIS A 146 6.03 -18.87 3.80
N GLY A 147 7.05 -18.15 4.24
CA GLY A 147 8.43 -18.63 4.28
C GLY A 147 8.82 -19.25 5.61
N THR A 148 10.09 -19.62 5.73
CA THR A 148 10.75 -19.95 6.99
C THR A 148 10.89 -18.68 7.81
N ASP A 149 10.04 -18.49 8.79
CA ASP A 149 9.91 -17.26 9.57
C ASP A 149 9.57 -17.63 11.01
N PRO A 150 10.15 -16.99 12.02
CA PRO A 150 9.84 -17.24 13.41
C PRO A 150 8.40 -16.88 13.80
N VAL A 151 7.70 -16.11 12.96
CA VAL A 151 6.30 -15.73 13.19
C VAL A 151 5.38 -16.91 12.86
N LEU A 152 4.53 -17.26 13.80
CA LEU A 152 3.46 -18.24 13.62
C LEU A 152 2.28 -17.61 12.88
N PHE A 153 1.77 -16.51 13.41
CA PHE A 153 0.75 -15.69 12.76
C PHE A 153 0.78 -14.25 13.30
N GLY A 154 0.21 -13.32 12.50
CA GLY A 154 0.03 -11.91 12.88
C GLY A 154 -1.40 -11.44 12.62
N VAL A 155 -2.03 -10.80 13.61
CA VAL A 155 -3.39 -10.25 13.51
C VAL A 155 -3.36 -8.75 13.67
N ARG A 156 -4.02 -8.03 12.75
CA ARG A 156 -4.08 -6.56 12.74
C ARG A 156 -5.45 -6.05 13.14
N GLY A 157 -5.48 -4.93 13.85
CA GLY A 157 -6.74 -4.34 14.28
C GLY A 157 -6.61 -2.96 14.92
N GLU A 158 -7.75 -2.42 15.34
CA GLU A 158 -7.90 -1.04 15.81
C GLU A 158 -7.42 -0.81 17.24
N SER A 159 -7.33 -1.84 18.07
CA SER A 159 -6.86 -1.72 19.46
C SER A 159 -6.06 -2.95 19.88
N PRO A 160 -5.16 -2.79 20.89
CA PRO A 160 -4.39 -3.91 21.41
C PRO A 160 -5.28 -4.98 22.06
N TYR A 161 -6.41 -4.57 22.63
CA TYR A 161 -7.36 -5.49 23.28
C TYR A 161 -8.08 -6.37 22.27
N ILE A 162 -8.45 -5.81 21.10
CA ILE A 162 -9.16 -6.58 20.07
C ILE A 162 -8.24 -7.61 19.41
N VAL A 163 -6.99 -7.23 19.07
CA VAL A 163 -6.04 -8.18 18.47
C VAL A 163 -5.62 -9.25 19.47
N LYS A 164 -5.54 -8.93 20.77
CA LYS A 164 -5.23 -9.90 21.84
C LYS A 164 -6.26 -11.02 21.95
N LYS A 165 -7.53 -10.78 21.58
CA LYS A 165 -8.56 -11.83 21.57
C LYS A 165 -8.17 -13.03 20.71
N ALA A 166 -7.31 -12.83 19.69
CA ALA A 166 -6.83 -13.92 18.85
C ALA A 166 -6.18 -15.07 19.63
N LEU A 167 -5.50 -14.77 20.75
CA LEU A 167 -4.88 -15.78 21.61
C LEU A 167 -5.90 -16.77 22.21
N ASN A 168 -7.15 -16.34 22.42
CA ASN A 168 -8.21 -17.15 22.99
C ASN A 168 -9.14 -17.79 21.94
N TYR A 169 -9.24 -17.19 20.76
CA TYR A 169 -10.14 -17.64 19.70
C TYR A 169 -9.47 -18.59 18.72
N ILE A 170 -8.23 -18.27 18.32
CA ILE A 170 -7.52 -19.02 17.28
C ILE A 170 -6.88 -20.25 17.90
N LYS A 171 -7.13 -21.41 17.29
CA LYS A 171 -6.46 -22.66 17.64
C LYS A 171 -5.20 -22.79 16.77
N PHE A 172 -4.05 -22.93 17.42
CA PHE A 172 -2.77 -23.00 16.74
C PHE A 172 -1.79 -23.95 17.45
N GLU A 173 -0.70 -24.31 16.79
CA GLU A 173 0.39 -25.10 17.36
C GLU A 173 0.98 -24.44 18.61
N ASN A 174 1.78 -25.18 19.36
CA ASN A 174 2.44 -24.66 20.55
C ASN A 174 3.39 -23.49 20.20
N GLY A 175 2.92 -22.27 20.42
CA GLY A 175 3.72 -21.05 20.28
C GLY A 175 4.74 -20.88 21.41
N GLU A 176 5.68 -19.95 21.24
CA GLU A 176 6.67 -19.60 22.25
C GLU A 176 6.24 -18.38 23.06
N ARG A 177 5.99 -17.27 22.35
CA ARG A 177 5.67 -15.97 22.93
C ARG A 177 4.81 -15.14 21.97
N TRP A 178 4.26 -14.07 22.48
CA TRP A 178 3.52 -13.08 21.69
C TRP A 178 3.87 -11.66 22.08
N VAL A 179 3.74 -10.74 21.14
CA VAL A 179 3.92 -9.30 21.33
C VAL A 179 2.87 -8.55 20.53
N ILE A 180 2.38 -7.44 21.06
CA ILE A 180 1.53 -6.50 20.31
C ILE A 180 2.33 -5.24 20.03
N PHE A 181 2.44 -4.91 18.76
CA PHE A 181 3.08 -3.69 18.27
C PHE A 181 2.03 -2.65 17.88
N ARG A 182 2.31 -1.37 18.15
CA ARG A 182 1.67 -0.26 17.45
C ARG A 182 2.36 -0.11 16.10
N THR A 183 1.60 0.02 15.02
CA THR A 183 2.10 -0.01 13.65
C THR A 183 1.35 0.97 12.74
N ASN A 184 1.93 1.30 11.61
CA ASN A 184 1.29 2.04 10.52
C ASN A 184 0.68 1.14 9.44
N GLN A 185 0.61 -0.17 9.65
CA GLN A 185 -0.03 -1.09 8.71
C GLN A 185 -1.53 -0.79 8.59
N GLY A 186 -2.04 -0.89 7.37
CA GLY A 186 -3.45 -0.59 7.09
C GLY A 186 -3.84 0.88 7.19
N THR A 187 -2.91 1.83 7.09
CA THR A 187 -3.15 3.27 7.26
C THR A 187 -2.96 4.11 5.99
N ASP A 188 -2.57 3.50 4.87
CA ASP A 188 -2.10 4.21 3.67
C ASP A 188 -0.92 5.17 3.95
N ALA A 189 -0.08 4.87 4.95
CA ALA A 189 1.01 5.75 5.38
C ALA A 189 1.99 6.11 4.26
N HIS A 190 2.09 5.28 3.22
CA HIS A 190 2.90 5.50 2.02
C HIS A 190 2.17 6.28 0.91
N LEU A 191 0.85 6.45 1.01
CA LEU A 191 0.02 7.16 0.03
C LEU A 191 -0.53 8.45 0.64
N LYS A 192 0.35 9.42 0.95
CA LYS A 192 -0.02 10.67 1.63
C LYS A 192 0.07 11.90 0.74
N LYS A 193 1.02 11.92 -0.18
CA LYS A 193 1.32 13.12 -0.98
C LYS A 193 0.73 12.97 -2.38
N ILE A 194 0.01 14.00 -2.80
CA ILE A 194 -0.46 14.13 -4.18
C ILE A 194 0.66 14.78 -4.99
N TYR A 195 1.07 14.12 -6.07
CA TYR A 195 2.11 14.56 -6.98
C TYR A 195 1.51 14.96 -8.33
N LYS A 196 2.18 15.85 -9.04
CA LYS A 196 1.96 16.05 -10.47
C LYS A 196 2.77 15.01 -11.26
N ILE A 197 2.33 14.72 -12.49
CA ILE A 197 2.97 13.68 -13.30
C ILE A 197 4.45 14.01 -13.58
N ASN A 198 4.79 15.28 -13.78
CA ASN A 198 6.18 15.71 -14.00
C ASN A 198 7.07 15.65 -12.74
N GLU A 199 6.50 15.44 -11.55
CA GLU A 199 7.24 15.31 -10.30
C GLU A 199 7.58 13.85 -9.96
N LEU A 200 7.06 12.88 -10.73
CA LEU A 200 7.22 11.46 -10.47
C LEU A 200 8.70 11.04 -10.56
N LYS A 201 9.13 10.30 -9.56
CA LYS A 201 10.46 9.69 -9.52
C LYS A 201 10.37 8.19 -9.31
N PRO A 202 11.27 7.39 -9.91
CA PRO A 202 11.29 5.95 -9.69
C PRO A 202 11.31 5.58 -8.21
N TYR A 203 10.55 4.54 -7.86
CA TYR A 203 10.45 3.95 -6.53
C TYR A 203 9.72 4.82 -5.48
N TYR A 204 9.16 5.95 -5.86
CA TYR A 204 8.25 6.71 -5.00
C TYR A 204 6.90 6.01 -4.89
N SER A 205 6.26 6.14 -3.72
CA SER A 205 4.84 5.84 -3.55
C SER A 205 4.05 7.15 -3.68
N VAL A 206 3.08 7.17 -4.57
CA VAL A 206 2.46 8.43 -5.00
C VAL A 206 0.94 8.33 -5.02
N ILE A 207 0.29 9.48 -4.86
CA ILE A 207 -1.09 9.71 -5.27
C ILE A 207 -1.06 10.69 -6.45
N ILE A 208 -1.82 10.40 -7.51
CA ILE A 208 -1.98 11.29 -8.67
C ILE A 208 -3.46 11.45 -8.98
N GLU A 209 -3.86 12.67 -9.33
CA GLU A 209 -5.17 12.94 -9.92
C GLU A 209 -5.03 13.24 -11.40
N GLY A 210 -5.91 12.67 -12.21
CA GLY A 210 -5.90 12.90 -13.64
C GLY A 210 -7.14 12.38 -14.32
N ARG A 211 -7.18 12.56 -15.64
CA ARG A 211 -8.22 11.98 -16.50
C ARG A 211 -7.65 10.84 -17.34
N ILE A 212 -8.45 9.82 -17.54
CA ILE A 212 -8.10 8.71 -18.45
C ILE A 212 -7.81 9.30 -19.84
N SER A 213 -6.61 9.08 -20.34
CA SER A 213 -6.13 9.57 -21.64
C SER A 213 -5.97 8.45 -22.67
N LYS A 214 -5.78 7.20 -22.21
CA LYS A 214 -5.85 5.98 -23.04
C LYS A 214 -6.68 4.94 -22.31
N GLU A 215 -7.59 4.32 -23.04
CA GLU A 215 -8.46 3.28 -22.50
C GLU A 215 -7.67 2.06 -22.04
N PRO A 216 -8.17 1.33 -21.03
CA PRO A 216 -7.55 0.13 -20.55
C PRO A 216 -7.45 -0.95 -21.62
N ILE A 217 -6.28 -1.55 -21.74
CA ILE A 217 -6.02 -2.71 -22.61
C ILE A 217 -5.43 -3.87 -21.82
N ILE A 218 -5.80 -5.08 -22.18
CA ILE A 218 -5.21 -6.29 -21.62
C ILE A 218 -3.95 -6.62 -22.42
N ILE A 219 -2.87 -6.89 -21.69
CA ILE A 219 -1.58 -7.34 -22.26
C ILE A 219 -1.33 -8.81 -21.89
N PRO A 220 -0.36 -9.49 -22.56
CA PRO A 220 0.01 -10.86 -22.21
C PRO A 220 0.27 -11.03 -20.72
N GLY A 221 -0.21 -12.16 -20.15
CA GLY A 221 -0.20 -12.40 -18.71
C GLY A 221 -1.46 -11.86 -17.98
N GLY A 222 -2.44 -11.31 -18.71
CA GLY A 222 -3.70 -10.85 -18.14
C GLY A 222 -3.62 -9.52 -17.38
N HIS A 223 -2.49 -8.82 -17.45
CA HIS A 223 -2.33 -7.49 -16.86
C HIS A 223 -3.07 -6.44 -17.69
N VAL A 224 -3.48 -5.37 -17.03
CA VAL A 224 -4.17 -4.25 -17.69
C VAL A 224 -3.32 -3.00 -17.59
N ILE A 225 -3.14 -2.31 -18.73
CA ILE A 225 -2.47 -1.01 -18.80
C ILE A 225 -3.43 0.02 -19.33
N PHE A 226 -3.42 1.21 -18.75
CA PHE A 226 -4.14 2.39 -19.17
C PHE A 226 -3.28 3.63 -18.91
N SER A 227 -3.66 4.79 -19.45
CA SER A 227 -2.92 6.02 -19.19
C SER A 227 -3.81 7.08 -18.57
N ILE A 228 -3.22 7.86 -17.69
CA ILE A 228 -3.85 9.08 -17.16
C ILE A 228 -3.01 10.29 -17.50
N LYS A 229 -3.66 11.45 -17.60
CA LYS A 229 -3.01 12.74 -17.81
C LYS A 229 -3.49 13.78 -16.83
N ASP A 230 -2.58 14.65 -16.41
CA ASP A 230 -2.86 15.94 -15.79
C ASP A 230 -2.40 17.09 -16.70
N GLU A 231 -2.31 18.30 -16.18
CA GLU A 231 -1.83 19.46 -16.91
C GLU A 231 -0.30 19.44 -17.17
N THR A 232 0.45 18.53 -16.53
CA THR A 232 1.91 18.46 -16.58
C THR A 232 2.44 17.34 -17.46
N GLY A 233 1.60 16.32 -17.74
CA GLY A 233 2.04 15.18 -18.53
C GLY A 233 1.04 14.03 -18.61
N GLU A 234 1.55 12.90 -19.10
CA GLU A 234 0.84 11.62 -19.21
C GLU A 234 1.71 10.51 -18.64
N VAL A 235 1.09 9.55 -17.92
CA VAL A 235 1.78 8.37 -17.38
C VAL A 235 0.94 7.12 -17.54
N ASP A 236 1.61 6.01 -17.83
CA ASP A 236 0.99 4.69 -17.89
C ASP A 236 0.82 4.11 -16.47
N VAL A 237 -0.30 3.43 -16.28
CA VAL A 237 -0.68 2.77 -15.02
C VAL A 237 -0.92 1.31 -15.29
N ALA A 238 -0.27 0.45 -14.52
CA ALA A 238 -0.37 -1.00 -14.64
C ALA A 238 -1.16 -1.60 -13.47
N THR A 239 -2.10 -2.48 -13.81
CA THR A 239 -2.86 -3.29 -12.85
C THR A 239 -2.58 -4.76 -13.14
N TYR A 240 -1.92 -5.45 -12.22
CA TYR A 240 -1.50 -6.83 -12.41
C TYR A 240 -2.63 -7.83 -12.19
N GLU A 241 -2.50 -9.02 -12.77
CA GLU A 241 -3.51 -10.08 -12.70
C GLU A 241 -3.96 -10.41 -11.28
N PRO A 242 -3.07 -10.56 -10.26
CA PRO A 242 -3.48 -10.89 -8.89
C PRO A 242 -4.38 -9.85 -8.21
N SER A 243 -4.54 -8.64 -8.78
CA SER A 243 -5.43 -7.61 -8.24
C SER A 243 -6.92 -7.87 -8.51
N GLY A 244 -7.28 -8.94 -9.23
CA GLY A 244 -8.63 -9.49 -9.31
C GLY A 244 -9.72 -8.46 -9.62
N LYS A 245 -10.61 -8.20 -8.66
CA LYS A 245 -11.74 -7.26 -8.82
C LYS A 245 -11.32 -5.84 -9.21
N LEU A 246 -10.20 -5.34 -8.70
CA LEU A 246 -9.70 -4.01 -9.06
C LEU A 246 -9.42 -3.93 -10.57
N ARG A 247 -8.81 -4.97 -11.15
CA ARG A 247 -8.56 -5.06 -12.60
C ARG A 247 -9.86 -5.02 -13.40
N MET A 248 -10.91 -5.72 -12.94
CA MET A 248 -12.22 -5.70 -13.61
C MET A 248 -12.87 -4.31 -13.60
N ILE A 249 -12.70 -3.54 -12.52
CA ILE A 249 -13.18 -2.16 -12.44
C ILE A 249 -12.38 -1.27 -13.40
N VAL A 250 -11.05 -1.40 -13.41
CA VAL A 250 -10.17 -0.66 -14.32
C VAL A 250 -10.60 -0.85 -15.78
N MET A 251 -10.91 -2.08 -16.20
CA MET A 251 -11.37 -2.37 -17.58
C MET A 251 -12.65 -1.65 -18.00
N LYS A 252 -13.42 -1.10 -17.05
CA LYS A 252 -14.65 -0.36 -17.31
C LYS A 252 -14.46 1.17 -17.33
N LEU A 253 -13.23 1.65 -17.11
CA LEU A 253 -12.90 3.07 -17.25
C LEU A 253 -12.94 3.50 -18.72
N MET A 254 -13.33 4.75 -18.96
CA MET A 254 -13.43 5.34 -20.29
C MET A 254 -12.61 6.61 -20.38
N LEU A 255 -12.27 7.00 -21.61
CA LEU A 255 -11.60 8.27 -21.88
C LEU A 255 -12.35 9.45 -21.22
N GLY A 256 -11.59 10.25 -20.49
CA GLY A 256 -12.09 11.44 -19.79
C GLY A 256 -12.60 11.19 -18.37
N ASP A 257 -12.83 9.95 -17.92
CA ASP A 257 -13.13 9.67 -16.51
C ASP A 257 -12.05 10.29 -15.63
N LYS A 258 -12.45 10.98 -14.55
CA LYS A 258 -11.52 11.58 -13.59
C LYS A 258 -11.27 10.62 -12.45
N VAL A 259 -10.01 10.34 -12.22
CA VAL A 259 -9.58 9.37 -11.20
C VAL A 259 -8.48 9.96 -10.32
N ARG A 260 -8.39 9.43 -9.10
CA ARG A 260 -7.23 9.54 -8.23
C ARG A 260 -6.67 8.14 -8.04
N ILE A 261 -5.41 7.96 -8.33
CA ILE A 261 -4.73 6.67 -8.19
C ILE A 261 -3.63 6.76 -7.16
N GLY A 262 -3.48 5.69 -6.37
CA GLY A 262 -2.35 5.49 -5.48
C GLY A 262 -1.53 4.28 -5.93
N GLY A 263 -0.20 4.39 -5.87
CA GLY A 263 0.66 3.26 -6.22
C GLY A 263 2.15 3.59 -6.22
N GLY A 264 2.95 2.57 -6.50
CA GLY A 264 4.40 2.68 -6.57
C GLY A 264 4.90 3.00 -7.98
N VAL A 265 5.76 3.99 -8.12
CA VAL A 265 6.41 4.34 -9.39
C VAL A 265 7.50 3.33 -9.71
N ARG A 266 7.40 2.69 -10.86
CA ARG A 266 8.38 1.73 -11.36
C ARG A 266 9.15 2.30 -12.55
N LEU A 267 10.46 2.06 -12.56
CA LEU A 267 11.31 2.31 -13.72
C LEU A 267 11.32 1.05 -14.61
N LEU A 268 10.97 1.21 -15.88
CA LEU A 268 11.04 0.15 -16.89
C LEU A 268 12.44 0.10 -17.51
N GLU A 269 12.79 -1.02 -18.14
CA GLU A 269 14.08 -1.22 -18.81
C GLU A 269 14.39 -0.20 -19.91
N ASN A 270 13.34 0.31 -20.57
CA ASN A 270 13.44 1.36 -21.59
C ASN A 270 13.56 2.78 -21.04
N GLY A 271 13.76 2.94 -19.72
CA GLY A 271 13.89 4.23 -19.04
C GLY A 271 12.57 4.98 -18.78
N LYS A 272 11.43 4.46 -19.24
CA LYS A 272 10.11 5.03 -18.93
C LYS A 272 9.67 4.64 -17.52
N ILE A 273 8.82 5.48 -16.94
CA ILE A 273 8.17 5.17 -15.66
C ILE A 273 6.74 4.72 -15.87
N THR A 274 6.26 3.87 -14.99
CA THR A 274 4.86 3.45 -14.89
C THR A 274 4.44 3.41 -13.41
N ILE A 275 3.15 3.43 -13.13
CA ILE A 275 2.63 3.32 -11.78
C ILE A 275 2.00 1.95 -11.60
N ASN A 276 2.47 1.19 -10.62
CA ASN A 276 1.81 -0.03 -10.18
C ASN A 276 0.62 0.35 -9.31
N LEU A 277 -0.60 0.14 -9.82
CA LEU A 277 -1.83 0.53 -9.15
C LEU A 277 -2.06 -0.29 -7.88
N GLU A 278 -2.23 0.40 -6.75
CA GLU A 278 -2.57 -0.18 -5.44
C GLU A 278 -3.96 0.26 -4.97
N LYS A 279 -4.40 1.45 -5.40
CA LYS A 279 -5.66 2.07 -5.02
C LYS A 279 -6.20 2.91 -6.16
N LEU A 280 -7.47 2.74 -6.47
CA LEU A 280 -8.21 3.55 -7.44
C LEU A 280 -9.37 4.24 -6.72
N GLU A 281 -9.48 5.55 -6.87
CA GLU A 281 -10.66 6.31 -6.51
C GLU A 281 -11.22 6.95 -7.80
N ILE A 282 -12.44 6.61 -8.13
CA ILE A 282 -13.17 7.21 -9.25
C ILE A 282 -13.85 8.46 -8.72
N LEU A 283 -13.43 9.63 -9.21
CA LEU A 283 -13.93 10.94 -8.77
C LEU A 283 -15.11 11.41 -9.61
N GLU A 284 -15.08 11.12 -10.93
CA GLU A 284 -16.11 11.54 -11.88
C GLU A 284 -16.14 10.57 -13.04
N LEU A 285 -17.31 10.07 -13.37
CA LEU A 285 -17.52 9.23 -14.55
C LEU A 285 -18.12 10.05 -15.70
N ILE A 286 -17.63 9.84 -16.92
CA ILE A 286 -18.27 10.33 -18.12
C ILE A 286 -19.60 9.60 -18.30
N LYS A 287 -20.71 10.33 -18.25
CA LYS A 287 -22.08 9.82 -18.37
C LYS A 287 -22.74 10.22 -19.69
N GLU A 288 -22.09 11.08 -20.47
CA GLU A 288 -22.56 11.53 -21.76
C GLU A 288 -21.43 11.55 -22.81
N ILE A 289 -21.70 11.08 -23.99
CA ILE A 289 -20.73 11.10 -25.08
C ILE A 289 -21.34 11.74 -26.32
N ASN A 290 -20.52 12.45 -27.06
CA ASN A 290 -20.91 13.01 -28.37
C ASN A 290 -20.66 11.97 -29.44
N VAL A 291 -21.71 11.62 -30.18
CA VAL A 291 -21.64 10.69 -31.29
C VAL A 291 -22.00 11.39 -32.62
N ASN A 292 -21.57 10.79 -33.70
CA ASN A 292 -21.97 11.29 -35.03
C ASN A 292 -23.50 11.22 -35.20
N PRO A 293 -24.11 12.24 -35.77
CA PRO A 293 -25.56 12.27 -35.97
C PRO A 293 -26.04 11.14 -36.89
N ILE A 294 -27.29 10.74 -36.71
CA ILE A 294 -27.96 9.75 -37.54
C ILE A 294 -28.72 10.50 -38.65
N CYS A 295 -28.55 10.07 -39.90
CA CYS A 295 -29.25 10.65 -41.02
C CYS A 295 -30.77 10.52 -40.86
N PRO A 296 -31.57 11.60 -40.93
CA PRO A 296 -33.01 11.54 -40.77
C PRO A 296 -33.69 10.73 -41.85
N ASN A 297 -33.12 10.70 -43.05
CA ASN A 297 -33.67 10.01 -44.21
C ASN A 297 -33.36 8.50 -44.22
N CYS A 298 -32.10 8.11 -44.18
CA CYS A 298 -31.72 6.70 -44.32
C CYS A 298 -31.27 6.01 -43.01
N LYS A 299 -31.36 6.70 -41.87
CA LYS A 299 -31.02 6.20 -40.51
C LYS A 299 -29.59 5.69 -40.34
N LYS A 300 -28.69 5.96 -41.31
CA LYS A 300 -27.26 5.62 -41.17
C LYS A 300 -26.52 6.72 -40.41
N SER A 301 -25.48 6.32 -39.68
CA SER A 301 -24.57 7.27 -39.03
C SER A 301 -23.89 8.15 -40.09
N MET A 302 -23.87 9.46 -39.85
CA MET A 302 -23.25 10.45 -40.72
C MET A 302 -21.74 10.47 -40.47
N LYS A 303 -20.94 10.84 -41.47
CA LYS A 303 -19.48 10.95 -41.31
C LYS A 303 -19.08 12.41 -41.16
N SER A 304 -18.09 12.64 -40.28
CA SER A 304 -17.47 13.97 -40.12
C SER A 304 -16.78 14.39 -41.42
N GLU A 305 -16.95 15.66 -41.83
CA GLU A 305 -16.26 16.25 -42.97
C GLU A 305 -14.96 16.98 -42.58
N GLY A 306 -14.53 16.84 -41.35
CA GLY A 306 -13.33 17.47 -40.80
C GLY A 306 -13.62 18.46 -39.68
N LYS A 307 -12.55 19.04 -39.08
CA LYS A 307 -12.65 19.96 -37.96
C LYS A 307 -13.54 21.15 -38.32
N ASN A 308 -14.64 21.33 -37.59
CA ASN A 308 -15.64 22.42 -37.75
C ASN A 308 -16.45 22.42 -39.09
N LYS A 309 -16.36 21.36 -39.92
CA LYS A 309 -17.10 21.28 -41.18
C LYS A 309 -18.44 20.56 -41.06
N GLY A 310 -18.74 19.97 -39.90
CA GLY A 310 -19.98 19.27 -39.65
C GLY A 310 -19.96 17.80 -40.11
N TYR A 311 -21.13 17.27 -40.39
CA TYR A 311 -21.37 15.85 -40.72
C TYR A 311 -22.19 15.74 -42.01
N GLN A 312 -21.87 14.75 -42.84
CA GLN A 312 -22.59 14.45 -44.04
C GLN A 312 -22.99 12.97 -44.13
N CYS A 313 -24.20 12.72 -44.53
CA CYS A 313 -24.63 11.38 -44.92
C CYS A 313 -24.05 11.02 -46.29
N LYS A 314 -23.20 10.04 -46.37
CA LYS A 314 -22.57 9.61 -47.64
C LYS A 314 -23.55 8.98 -48.62
N LYS A 315 -24.77 8.55 -48.17
CA LYS A 315 -25.81 7.99 -49.00
C LYS A 315 -26.77 9.07 -49.50
N CYS A 316 -27.20 10.00 -48.64
CA CYS A 316 -28.27 10.95 -48.93
C CYS A 316 -27.76 12.37 -49.18
N GLY A 317 -26.47 12.67 -48.97
CA GLY A 317 -25.91 14.00 -49.12
C GLY A 317 -26.31 15.02 -48.03
N ILE A 318 -27.23 14.67 -47.14
CA ILE A 318 -27.73 15.56 -46.09
C ILE A 318 -26.57 15.95 -45.16
N LYS A 319 -26.50 17.24 -44.81
CA LYS A 319 -25.48 17.80 -43.91
C LYS A 319 -26.09 18.35 -42.63
N THR A 320 -25.35 18.25 -41.54
CA THR A 320 -25.67 18.91 -40.24
C THR A 320 -24.38 19.35 -39.56
N LYS A 321 -24.45 20.38 -38.70
CA LYS A 321 -23.34 20.82 -37.87
C LYS A 321 -23.43 20.26 -36.44
N GLU A 322 -24.58 19.75 -36.06
CA GLU A 322 -24.85 19.32 -34.68
C GLU A 322 -24.36 17.90 -34.44
N LYS A 323 -23.74 17.69 -33.28
CA LYS A 323 -23.48 16.37 -32.70
C LYS A 323 -24.69 15.91 -31.91
N ILE A 324 -24.87 14.62 -31.79
CA ILE A 324 -25.85 14.06 -30.87
C ILE A 324 -25.15 13.67 -29.59
N THR A 325 -25.62 14.18 -28.45
CA THR A 325 -25.20 13.73 -27.13
C THR A 325 -26.10 12.57 -26.69
N ILE A 326 -25.48 11.45 -26.35
CA ILE A 326 -26.20 10.28 -25.82
C ILE A 326 -25.76 10.02 -24.40
N LYS A 327 -26.70 9.69 -23.53
CA LYS A 327 -26.40 9.21 -22.16
C LYS A 327 -25.95 7.76 -22.22
N ILE A 328 -24.90 7.45 -21.49
CA ILE A 328 -24.39 6.09 -21.34
C ILE A 328 -24.61 5.60 -19.92
N ASN A 329 -25.06 4.36 -19.79
CA ASN A 329 -25.16 3.72 -18.49
C ASN A 329 -23.79 3.14 -18.12
N ARG A 330 -23.27 3.55 -16.96
CA ARG A 330 -21.97 3.08 -16.45
C ARG A 330 -22.20 1.93 -15.49
N GLU A 331 -21.49 0.82 -15.71
CA GLU A 331 -21.55 -0.36 -14.84
C GLU A 331 -20.73 -0.21 -13.54
N ILE A 332 -19.96 0.87 -13.42
CA ILE A 332 -19.18 1.22 -12.24
C ILE A 332 -19.66 2.54 -11.66
N LYS A 333 -19.34 2.79 -10.41
CA LYS A 333 -19.75 4.00 -9.66
C LYS A 333 -18.52 4.79 -9.20
N GLU A 334 -18.73 6.05 -8.88
CA GLU A 334 -17.75 6.85 -8.16
C GLU A 334 -17.48 6.22 -6.76
N GLY A 335 -16.22 6.27 -6.30
CA GLY A 335 -15.82 5.69 -5.03
C GLY A 335 -14.43 5.04 -5.06
N ILE A 336 -14.06 4.42 -3.95
CA ILE A 336 -12.74 3.81 -3.73
C ILE A 336 -12.79 2.31 -4.05
N TYR A 337 -11.80 1.85 -4.80
CA TYR A 337 -11.60 0.46 -5.19
C TYR A 337 -10.21 0.00 -4.83
N LEU A 338 -10.13 -1.15 -4.18
CA LEU A 338 -8.90 -1.78 -3.71
C LEU A 338 -8.76 -3.20 -4.32
N PRO A 339 -7.55 -3.73 -4.40
CA PRO A 339 -7.35 -5.14 -4.73
C PRO A 339 -7.93 -6.04 -3.60
N PRO A 340 -8.12 -7.33 -3.84
CA PRO A 340 -8.49 -8.27 -2.78
C PRO A 340 -7.41 -8.31 -1.69
N SER A 341 -7.79 -8.64 -0.45
CA SER A 341 -6.93 -8.59 0.73
C SER A 341 -5.60 -9.35 0.54
N ARG A 342 -5.62 -10.48 -0.20
CA ARG A 342 -4.41 -11.26 -0.55
C ARG A 342 -3.38 -10.52 -1.39
N SER A 343 -3.80 -9.47 -2.09
CA SER A 343 -2.93 -8.65 -2.98
C SER A 343 -2.69 -7.26 -2.42
N MET A 344 -3.23 -6.93 -1.25
CA MET A 344 -2.97 -5.66 -0.57
C MET A 344 -1.55 -5.66 0.01
N ARG A 345 -0.88 -4.52 -0.06
CA ARG A 345 0.33 -4.29 0.73
C ARG A 345 -0.03 -4.13 2.21
N HIS A 346 0.93 -4.38 3.08
CA HIS A 346 0.73 -4.21 4.54
C HIS A 346 0.25 -2.81 4.92
N LEU A 347 0.69 -1.78 4.22
CA LEU A 347 0.31 -0.39 4.48
C LEU A 347 -1.06 0.00 3.89
N THR A 348 -1.60 -0.77 2.93
CA THR A 348 -2.88 -0.46 2.29
C THR A 348 -4.00 -0.41 3.32
N LYS A 349 -4.74 0.71 3.37
CA LYS A 349 -5.90 0.88 4.25
C LYS A 349 -7.10 0.12 3.69
N PRO A 350 -7.59 -0.90 4.37
CA PRO A 350 -8.79 -1.62 3.95
C PRO A 350 -10.04 -0.74 4.11
N LEU A 351 -11.07 -1.00 3.29
CA LEU A 351 -12.27 -0.14 3.20
C LEU A 351 -12.97 0.07 4.54
N GLN A 352 -13.01 -0.94 5.41
CA GLN A 352 -13.64 -0.86 6.73
C GLN A 352 -12.94 0.11 7.70
N ARG A 353 -11.71 0.53 7.41
CA ARG A 353 -10.97 1.49 8.24
C ARG A 353 -11.20 2.97 7.88
N TYR A 354 -11.87 3.26 6.78
CA TYR A 354 -12.18 4.65 6.43
C TYR A 354 -13.16 5.23 7.45
N GLY A 355 -12.78 6.36 8.06
CA GLY A 355 -13.50 7.00 9.16
C GLY A 355 -13.10 6.52 10.56
N LEU A 356 -12.14 5.58 10.67
CA LEU A 356 -11.60 5.09 11.95
C LEU A 356 -10.16 5.58 12.20
N GLU A 357 -9.70 6.56 11.44
CA GLU A 357 -8.36 7.13 11.57
C GLU A 357 -8.14 7.76 12.93
N LYS A 358 -6.99 7.51 13.51
CA LYS A 358 -6.58 8.05 14.81
C LYS A 358 -5.73 9.30 14.62
N SER A 359 -5.89 10.30 15.49
CA SER A 359 -5.14 11.56 15.41
C SER A 359 -4.06 11.71 16.47
N LYS A 360 -4.18 11.00 17.58
CA LYS A 360 -3.23 11.06 18.70
C LYS A 360 -3.18 9.72 19.44
N TRP A 361 -2.00 9.39 19.95
CA TRP A 361 -1.84 8.31 20.92
C TRP A 361 -2.05 8.86 22.33
N ASN A 362 -3.12 8.40 22.99
CA ASN A 362 -3.45 8.77 24.37
C ASN A 362 -3.39 7.57 25.32
N GLY A 363 -2.82 6.46 24.88
CA GLY A 363 -2.78 5.23 25.67
C GLY A 363 -1.51 5.11 26.52
N GLU A 364 -1.65 4.47 27.68
CA GLU A 364 -0.52 4.02 28.46
C GLU A 364 0.23 2.88 27.73
N VAL A 365 1.54 2.83 27.89
CA VAL A 365 2.37 1.70 27.44
C VAL A 365 2.18 0.58 28.46
N ASN A 366 1.15 -0.22 28.27
CA ASN A 366 0.98 -1.47 29.02
C ASN A 366 1.87 -2.56 28.42
N ASN A 367 2.26 -3.52 29.23
CA ASN A 367 3.03 -4.69 28.79
C ASN A 367 2.16 -5.58 27.90
N PHE A 368 2.19 -5.35 26.58
CA PHE A 368 1.48 -6.15 25.59
C PHE A 368 2.41 -7.25 25.01
N TYR A 369 2.92 -8.08 25.89
CA TYR A 369 3.70 -9.28 25.55
C TYR A 369 3.48 -10.39 26.58
N GLY A 370 3.79 -11.61 26.23
CA GLY A 370 3.70 -12.74 27.13
C GLY A 370 4.28 -14.02 26.54
N ILE A 371 4.53 -14.97 27.42
CA ILE A 371 4.94 -16.33 27.08
C ILE A 371 3.67 -17.16 26.91
N ILE A 372 3.64 -18.06 25.92
CA ILE A 372 2.57 -19.02 25.74
C ILE A 372 2.89 -20.21 26.64
N SER A 373 2.25 -20.27 27.82
CA SER A 373 2.36 -21.43 28.69
C SER A 373 1.66 -22.62 28.07
N LYS A 374 2.27 -23.81 28.15
CA LYS A 374 1.57 -25.07 27.86
C LYS A 374 0.42 -25.18 28.86
N THR A 375 -0.82 -25.13 28.38
CA THR A 375 -1.96 -25.72 29.08
C THR A 375 -2.11 -27.16 28.66
#